data_ab5f12bd95f28c583268bb026a2088c4
#
_entry.id   ab5f12bd95f28c583268bb026a2088c4
#
_cell.length_a   1.000
_cell.length_b   1.000
_cell.length_c   1.000
_cell.angle_alpha   90.00
_cell.angle_beta   90.00
_cell.angle_gamma   90.00
#
_symmetry.space_group_name_H-M   'P 1'
#
loop_
_entity.id
_entity.type
_entity.pdbx_description
1 polymer ?
#
loop_
_entity_poly.entity_id
_entity_poly.type
_entity_poly.pdbx_seq_one_letter_code
_entity_poly.pdbx_strand_id
1 'polypeptide(L)'
;MWAPSYDGDFPSLGYLFADWGQQHCVVPDRDDMGERFVLTDEQLRFLVHHYRLKLTAKVGQLAPAFTYRRSQLVRPQKWGKGPLTAFQVCGEAVGPALFAGWAEGGERWDCRDHGCGCGWVYEYEPGEPMGRPWATPLIQITATSEEQTDNIYDALRPMIDKGPLHELIPKTGEEFIRLPNSGRIDVVTSNARSRLGARVTFVPQDETGLWTPTTGMVKVAETQRRGLAGMGGRAVETTNGWDPAEQSVAQRTAESKRSDIFRDHVLAPEDLVYRKKADRQKIHAIVYGDSCRDGDGWKAWVDLDSIEAEAAELIEVDPVQAERFFGNRVRSAEGAAFNVERWRRPQPDGLLREGYVPEPRSMIVVGVDGARYEDAVALVATEIESGFQWPLGIWERPADADDEYEHPMDEIDAAMVQAFADYRVRLVYIDPQYIDHLVDLWVGRWGTKKVKAWLTNRTRAMAWSIRSYTQAQSLGAVSHNGDELLAQHIGNARKRRVNVYDDDLRPMHVIGKERAGSKLKIDGAMAACLSWEARGDAIAAGALKGGGRPSVFV
;
A
#
# COMPACT_ATOMS: atom_id res chain seq x y z
N MET A 1 32.34 23.34 8.67
CA MET A 1 31.74 22.57 7.55
C MET A 1 31.72 21.11 8.00
N TRP A 2 30.59 20.45 7.88
CA TRP A 2 30.43 19.03 8.27
C TRP A 2 31.48 18.14 7.58
N ALA A 3 32.04 17.19 8.31
CA ALA A 3 32.97 16.19 7.79
C ALA A 3 32.60 14.81 8.33
N PRO A 4 32.71 13.74 7.52
CA PRO A 4 32.36 12.39 7.97
C PRO A 4 33.36 11.91 9.05
N SER A 5 32.82 11.26 10.08
CA SER A 5 33.58 10.61 11.14
C SER A 5 34.04 9.20 10.76
N TYR A 6 33.33 8.55 9.81
CA TYR A 6 33.61 7.21 9.29
C TYR A 6 33.09 7.07 7.85
N ASP A 7 33.45 6.00 7.16
CA ASP A 7 32.99 5.73 5.81
C ASP A 7 31.48 5.42 5.80
N GLY A 8 30.74 6.15 4.97
CA GLY A 8 29.28 6.07 4.91
C GLY A 8 28.53 6.98 5.88
N ASP A 9 29.23 7.78 6.69
CA ASP A 9 28.63 8.79 7.57
C ASP A 9 27.92 9.89 6.77
N PHE A 10 26.94 10.52 7.39
CA PHE A 10 26.16 11.59 6.77
C PHE A 10 25.61 12.57 7.81
N PRO A 11 25.42 13.84 7.46
CA PRO A 11 24.87 14.81 8.39
C PRO A 11 23.39 14.55 8.66
N SER A 12 22.98 14.63 9.91
CA SER A 12 21.59 14.45 10.32
C SER A 12 21.23 15.31 11.53
N LEU A 13 20.05 15.95 11.48
CA LEU A 13 19.43 16.53 12.67
C LEU A 13 18.87 15.44 13.60
N GLY A 14 18.83 14.18 13.18
CA GLY A 14 18.23 13.09 13.94
C GLY A 14 18.88 12.83 15.29
N TYR A 15 20.17 13.11 15.45
CA TYR A 15 20.88 13.00 16.73
C TYR A 15 20.40 14.05 17.73
N LEU A 16 20.41 15.32 17.34
CA LEU A 16 19.87 16.41 18.17
C LEU A 16 18.38 16.18 18.47
N PHE A 17 17.61 15.78 17.46
CA PHE A 17 16.18 15.50 17.62
C PHE A 17 15.92 14.37 18.62
N ALA A 18 16.72 13.31 18.56
CA ALA A 18 16.64 12.19 19.48
C ALA A 18 16.99 12.59 20.92
N ASP A 19 18.09 13.32 21.12
CA ASP A 19 18.51 13.80 22.43
C ASP A 19 17.48 14.75 23.03
N TRP A 20 16.99 15.71 22.23
CA TRP A 20 15.92 16.60 22.65
C TRP A 20 14.66 15.80 23.04
N GLY A 21 14.24 14.86 22.20
CA GLY A 21 13.05 14.06 22.44
C GLY A 21 13.16 13.18 23.66
N GLN A 22 14.28 12.52 23.88
CA GLN A 22 14.56 11.71 25.07
C GLN A 22 14.55 12.54 26.35
N GLN A 23 14.87 13.83 26.27
CA GLN A 23 14.80 14.75 27.42
C GLN A 23 13.37 15.20 27.72
N HIS A 24 12.48 15.26 26.72
CA HIS A 24 11.17 15.88 26.82
C HIS A 24 10.00 14.91 26.76
N CYS A 25 10.19 13.73 26.17
CA CYS A 25 9.15 12.74 26.01
C CYS A 25 9.26 11.65 27.09
N VAL A 26 8.12 11.15 27.50
CA VAL A 26 8.01 10.08 28.50
C VAL A 26 7.29 8.88 27.93
N VAL A 27 7.48 7.71 28.53
CA VAL A 27 6.76 6.48 28.21
C VAL A 27 5.26 6.73 28.41
N PRO A 28 4.41 6.46 27.39
CA PRO A 28 3.02 6.86 27.44
C PRO A 28 2.11 5.92 28.22
N ASP A 29 2.49 4.67 28.41
CA ASP A 29 1.65 3.63 28.98
C ASP A 29 2.44 2.60 29.81
N ARG A 30 1.78 1.61 30.39
CA ARG A 30 2.30 0.51 31.19
C ARG A 30 2.90 0.94 32.54
N ASP A 31 3.64 0.02 33.16
CA ASP A 31 4.17 0.19 34.53
C ASP A 31 5.24 1.29 34.63
N ASP A 32 5.91 1.58 33.51
CA ASP A 32 6.93 2.62 33.36
C ASP A 32 6.38 3.94 32.79
N MET A 33 5.05 4.10 32.77
CA MET A 33 4.39 5.34 32.34
C MET A 33 4.92 6.57 33.10
N GLY A 34 5.38 7.55 32.34
CA GLY A 34 5.96 8.78 32.91
C GLY A 34 7.48 8.72 33.11
N GLU A 35 8.12 7.56 32.96
CA GLU A 35 9.57 7.46 32.88
C GLU A 35 10.09 8.05 31.56
N ARG A 36 11.36 8.38 31.51
CA ARG A 36 12.00 8.93 30.30
C ARG A 36 11.87 7.97 29.12
N PHE A 37 11.42 8.46 27.98
CA PHE A 37 11.36 7.67 26.75
C PHE A 37 12.76 7.54 26.14
N VAL A 38 13.39 6.39 26.29
CA VAL A 38 14.71 6.10 25.69
C VAL A 38 14.50 5.35 24.39
N LEU A 39 15.11 5.87 23.31
CA LEU A 39 15.03 5.25 21.99
C LEU A 39 15.92 4.01 21.93
N THR A 40 15.42 2.96 21.28
CA THR A 40 16.26 1.82 20.91
C THR A 40 17.15 2.17 19.72
N ASP A 41 18.18 1.36 19.47
CA ASP A 41 19.08 1.56 18.33
C ASP A 41 18.32 1.56 16.98
N GLU A 42 17.32 0.70 16.82
CA GLU A 42 16.47 0.67 15.62
C GLU A 42 15.63 1.94 15.47
N GLN A 43 15.08 2.45 16.56
CA GLN A 43 14.29 3.69 16.55
C GLN A 43 15.19 4.90 16.27
N LEU A 44 16.35 4.99 16.92
CA LEU A 44 17.34 6.04 16.68
C LEU A 44 17.79 6.01 15.21
N ARG A 45 18.14 4.85 14.67
CA ARG A 45 18.53 4.69 13.26
C ARG A 45 17.44 5.21 12.32
N PHE A 46 16.17 4.91 12.58
CA PHE A 46 15.07 5.43 11.77
C PHE A 46 15.00 6.96 11.80
N LEU A 47 15.10 7.58 12.98
CA LEU A 47 15.08 9.03 13.14
C LEU A 47 16.27 9.69 12.44
N VAL A 48 17.48 9.15 12.63
CA VAL A 48 18.70 9.67 11.99
C VAL A 48 18.57 9.66 10.48
N HIS A 49 18.02 8.61 9.89
CA HIS A 49 17.74 8.57 8.45
C HIS A 49 16.61 9.52 8.05
N HIS A 50 15.51 9.59 8.80
CA HIS A 50 14.42 10.52 8.48
C HIS A 50 14.88 11.97 8.43
N TYR A 51 15.74 12.38 9.37
CA TYR A 51 16.28 13.73 9.47
C TYR A 51 17.63 13.93 8.76
N ARG A 52 18.03 13.00 7.90
CA ARG A 52 19.25 13.10 7.09
C ARG A 52 19.25 14.35 6.23
N LEU A 53 20.30 15.15 6.32
CA LEU A 53 20.49 16.37 5.56
C LEU A 53 21.28 16.13 4.27
N LYS A 54 21.11 17.02 3.31
CA LYS A 54 22.02 17.13 2.17
C LYS A 54 23.22 17.98 2.57
N LEU A 55 24.41 17.63 2.11
CA LEU A 55 25.61 18.46 2.29
C LEU A 55 25.45 19.88 1.71
N THR A 56 24.53 20.03 0.76
CA THR A 56 24.20 21.32 0.12
C THR A 56 23.08 22.08 0.82
N ALA A 57 22.63 21.63 2.01
CA ALA A 57 21.58 22.28 2.77
C ALA A 57 21.96 23.73 3.12
N LYS A 58 21.02 24.66 2.95
CA LYS A 58 21.20 26.08 3.21
C LYS A 58 20.20 26.57 4.24
N VAL A 59 20.60 27.55 5.03
CA VAL A 59 19.71 28.24 5.98
C VAL A 59 18.46 28.74 5.27
N GLY A 60 17.30 28.54 5.91
CA GLY A 60 15.99 28.91 5.36
C GLY A 60 15.34 27.87 4.45
N GLN A 61 16.06 26.82 4.02
CA GLN A 61 15.43 25.69 3.35
C GLN A 61 14.62 24.86 4.36
N LEU A 62 13.48 24.34 3.89
CA LEU A 62 12.61 23.42 4.62
C LEU A 62 12.85 21.98 4.12
N ALA A 63 11.83 21.27 3.63
CA ALA A 63 12.01 19.92 3.09
C ALA A 63 13.18 19.76 2.09
N PRO A 64 13.53 20.76 1.25
CA PRO A 64 14.69 20.63 0.35
C PRO A 64 16.05 20.49 1.04
N ALA A 65 16.20 20.91 2.32
CA ALA A 65 17.41 20.69 3.11
C ALA A 65 17.66 19.20 3.40
N PHE A 66 16.59 18.41 3.47
CA PHE A 66 16.63 16.99 3.82
C PHE A 66 16.79 16.10 2.58
N THR A 67 17.42 14.95 2.79
CA THR A 67 17.55 13.92 1.75
C THR A 67 16.20 13.29 1.44
N TYR A 68 15.38 13.06 2.48
CA TYR A 68 14.10 12.39 2.35
C TYR A 68 12.94 13.31 2.70
N ARG A 69 11.95 13.41 1.80
CA ARG A 69 10.68 14.11 2.06
C ARG A 69 9.70 13.24 2.82
N ARG A 70 9.86 11.93 2.72
CA ARG A 70 8.97 10.94 3.30
C ARG A 70 9.77 9.75 3.79
N SER A 71 9.33 9.15 4.88
CA SER A 71 9.87 7.89 5.37
C SER A 71 8.75 6.89 5.57
N GLN A 72 9.05 5.63 5.31
CA GLN A 72 8.15 4.50 5.52
C GLN A 72 8.79 3.55 6.53
N LEU A 73 8.08 3.29 7.63
CA LEU A 73 8.46 2.37 8.70
C LEU A 73 7.53 1.16 8.67
N VAL A 74 8.07 0.01 8.27
CA VAL A 74 7.33 -1.25 8.22
C VAL A 74 7.81 -2.15 9.34
N ARG A 75 6.97 -2.36 10.35
CA ARG A 75 7.23 -3.18 11.54
C ARG A 75 5.98 -3.97 11.91
N PRO A 76 6.12 -5.13 12.59
CA PRO A 76 4.98 -5.93 13.00
C PRO A 76 4.07 -5.18 13.96
N GLN A 77 2.89 -5.72 14.21
CA GLN A 77 1.98 -5.19 15.23
C GLN A 77 2.65 -5.23 16.61
N LYS A 78 2.35 -4.22 17.46
CA LYS A 78 2.89 -4.07 18.84
C LYS A 78 4.39 -3.76 18.93
N TRP A 79 5.09 -3.56 17.82
CA TRP A 79 6.51 -3.15 17.82
C TRP A 79 6.77 -1.78 18.44
N GLY A 80 5.77 -0.93 18.63
CA GLY A 80 5.94 0.43 19.18
C GLY A 80 5.95 1.55 18.13
N LYS A 81 5.33 1.33 16.97
CA LYS A 81 5.19 2.36 15.91
C LYS A 81 4.46 3.61 16.40
N GLY A 82 3.35 3.44 17.14
CA GLY A 82 2.55 4.53 17.69
C GLY A 82 3.35 5.45 18.62
N PRO A 83 3.95 4.93 19.71
CA PRO A 83 4.80 5.73 20.61
C PRO A 83 5.98 6.41 19.89
N LEU A 84 6.68 5.75 18.97
CA LEU A 84 7.75 6.38 18.20
C LEU A 84 7.23 7.53 17.32
N THR A 85 6.06 7.35 16.71
CA THR A 85 5.44 8.40 15.89
C THR A 85 4.96 9.57 16.77
N ALA A 86 4.43 9.30 17.96
CA ALA A 86 4.08 10.33 18.93
C ALA A 86 5.32 11.14 19.38
N PHE A 87 6.43 10.46 19.62
CA PHE A 87 7.73 11.10 19.88
C PHE A 87 8.14 12.04 18.73
N GLN A 88 8.00 11.60 17.47
CA GLN A 88 8.26 12.46 16.30
C GLN A 88 7.29 13.65 16.25
N VAL A 89 6.02 13.45 16.55
CA VAL A 89 5.02 14.53 16.59
C VAL A 89 5.40 15.58 17.63
N CYS A 90 5.87 15.18 18.80
CA CYS A 90 6.36 16.12 19.82
C CYS A 90 7.51 17.00 19.31
N GLY A 91 8.51 16.39 18.67
CA GLY A 91 9.65 17.12 18.12
C GLY A 91 9.29 18.01 16.93
N GLU A 92 8.39 17.58 16.07
CA GLU A 92 7.87 18.40 14.94
C GLU A 92 6.96 19.54 15.45
N ALA A 93 6.34 19.39 16.60
CA ALA A 93 5.48 20.41 17.21
C ALA A 93 6.29 21.56 17.83
N VAL A 94 7.31 21.26 18.62
CA VAL A 94 8.03 22.27 19.43
C VAL A 94 9.54 22.05 19.51
N GLY A 95 10.08 20.99 18.91
CA GLY A 95 11.50 20.61 18.94
C GLY A 95 12.32 21.07 17.75
N PRO A 96 13.58 20.62 17.64
CA PRO A 96 14.55 21.03 16.62
C PRO A 96 14.34 20.34 15.27
N ALA A 97 13.14 20.42 14.70
CA ALA A 97 12.76 19.67 13.51
C ALA A 97 13.28 20.22 12.17
N LEU A 98 13.71 21.50 12.14
CA LEU A 98 14.15 22.20 10.93
C LEU A 98 15.63 22.56 10.98
N PHE A 99 16.28 22.51 9.82
CA PHE A 99 17.68 22.92 9.68
C PHE A 99 17.84 24.44 9.88
N ALA A 100 18.71 24.85 10.80
CA ALA A 100 19.01 26.25 11.13
C ALA A 100 20.35 26.72 10.55
N GLY A 101 21.28 25.81 10.29
CA GLY A 101 22.65 26.13 9.82
C GLY A 101 23.65 25.07 10.25
N TRP A 102 24.89 25.29 9.91
CA TRP A 102 26.05 24.50 10.36
C TRP A 102 26.75 25.25 11.49
N ALA A 103 27.04 24.59 12.59
CA ALA A 103 27.73 25.18 13.73
C ALA A 103 29.17 25.55 13.36
N GLU A 104 29.62 26.68 13.85
CA GLU A 104 31.01 27.15 13.70
C GLU A 104 31.84 26.91 14.98
N GLY A 105 31.16 26.73 16.12
CA GLY A 105 31.67 26.43 17.44
C GLY A 105 31.21 27.45 18.47
N GLY A 106 30.71 26.97 19.61
CA GLY A 106 30.16 27.78 20.70
C GLY A 106 28.66 28.08 20.60
N GLU A 107 28.01 27.63 19.53
CA GLU A 107 26.53 27.65 19.45
C GLU A 107 25.93 26.55 20.32
N ARG A 108 24.73 26.81 20.79
CA ARG A 108 23.99 25.86 21.62
C ARG A 108 22.50 25.94 21.36
N TRP A 109 21.80 24.85 21.61
CA TRP A 109 20.38 24.84 21.83
C TRP A 109 20.13 24.97 23.34
N ASP A 110 19.41 25.98 23.76
CA ASP A 110 19.00 26.16 25.15
C ASP A 110 17.47 26.13 25.18
N CYS A 111 16.89 25.20 25.90
CA CYS A 111 15.44 25.04 25.98
C CYS A 111 14.70 26.28 26.50
N ARG A 112 15.38 27.12 27.31
CA ARG A 112 14.80 28.39 27.79
C ARG A 112 14.53 29.38 26.66
N ASP A 113 15.35 29.37 25.61
CA ASP A 113 15.17 30.24 24.44
C ASP A 113 13.91 29.85 23.63
N HIS A 114 13.40 28.64 23.87
CA HIS A 114 12.20 28.08 23.25
C HIS A 114 11.01 27.96 24.21
N GLY A 115 11.09 28.61 25.38
CA GLY A 115 10.00 28.68 26.37
C GLY A 115 9.83 27.45 27.27
N CYS A 116 10.79 26.52 27.26
CA CYS A 116 10.79 25.34 28.11
C CYS A 116 11.66 25.56 29.37
N GLY A 117 11.10 25.31 30.54
CA GLY A 117 11.80 25.45 31.83
C GLY A 117 12.67 24.27 32.24
N CYS A 118 12.79 23.19 31.45
CA CYS A 118 13.47 21.95 31.83
C CYS A 118 15.00 22.12 32.07
N GLY A 119 15.60 23.21 31.60
CA GLY A 119 17.02 23.51 31.80
C GLY A 119 17.98 22.72 30.91
N TRP A 120 17.50 21.91 29.98
CA TRP A 120 18.36 21.17 29.08
C TRP A 120 19.04 22.08 28.06
N VAL A 121 20.35 21.83 27.83
CA VAL A 121 21.21 22.56 26.89
C VAL A 121 21.98 21.53 26.08
N TYR A 122 22.05 21.75 24.76
CA TYR A 122 22.88 20.98 23.84
C TYR A 122 23.93 21.90 23.23
N GLU A 123 25.20 21.56 23.37
CA GLU A 123 26.31 22.31 22.78
C GLU A 123 26.72 21.68 21.46
N TYR A 124 26.72 22.47 20.39
CA TYR A 124 27.05 21.97 19.05
C TYR A 124 28.56 21.87 18.84
N GLU A 125 28.98 20.77 18.27
CA GLU A 125 30.35 20.65 17.75
C GLU A 125 30.52 21.40 16.42
N PRO A 126 31.72 21.92 16.11
CA PRO A 126 31.97 22.59 14.83
C PRO A 126 31.64 21.70 13.63
N GLY A 127 30.81 22.18 12.71
CA GLY A 127 30.33 21.45 11.54
C GLY A 127 29.06 20.66 11.76
N GLU A 128 28.55 20.55 12.98
CA GLU A 128 27.31 19.88 13.29
C GLU A 128 26.09 20.66 12.77
N PRO A 129 25.03 20.01 12.32
CA PRO A 129 23.83 20.70 11.89
C PRO A 129 23.01 21.20 13.08
N MET A 130 22.69 22.48 13.07
CA MET A 130 21.84 23.11 14.08
C MET A 130 20.36 22.97 13.74
N GLY A 131 19.54 22.78 14.77
CA GLY A 131 18.08 22.67 14.68
C GLY A 131 17.35 23.97 15.01
N ARG A 132 16.11 24.11 14.53
CA ARG A 132 15.15 25.11 14.98
C ARG A 132 13.72 24.56 14.92
N PRO A 133 12.77 25.09 15.73
CA PRO A 133 11.38 24.67 15.65
C PRO A 133 10.67 25.29 14.44
N TRP A 134 9.50 24.75 14.11
CA TRP A 134 8.54 25.39 13.23
C TRP A 134 7.97 26.66 13.90
N ALA A 135 7.79 27.72 13.12
CA ALA A 135 7.15 28.94 13.63
C ALA A 135 5.64 28.76 13.85
N THR A 136 4.98 28.03 12.97
CA THR A 136 3.52 27.76 13.02
C THR A 136 3.26 26.32 12.58
N PRO A 137 3.56 25.32 13.41
CA PRO A 137 3.38 23.92 13.05
C PRO A 137 1.90 23.58 12.88
N LEU A 138 1.56 22.90 11.79
CA LEU A 138 0.28 22.24 11.61
C LEU A 138 0.54 20.77 11.29
N ILE A 139 0.21 19.91 12.24
CA ILE A 139 0.44 18.46 12.15
C ILE A 139 -0.90 17.77 11.98
N GLN A 140 -1.01 16.83 11.06
CA GLN A 140 -2.21 16.02 10.86
C GLN A 140 -1.90 14.54 11.04
N ILE A 141 -2.29 13.99 12.19
CA ILE A 141 -2.25 12.55 12.44
C ILE A 141 -3.41 11.91 11.69
N THR A 142 -3.13 10.94 10.84
CA THR A 142 -4.15 10.38 9.94
C THR A 142 -4.15 8.86 9.98
N ALA A 143 -5.35 8.29 10.14
CA ALA A 143 -5.61 6.85 10.04
C ALA A 143 -6.96 6.57 9.36
N THR A 144 -7.27 5.29 9.11
CA THR A 144 -8.50 4.88 8.40
C THR A 144 -9.78 5.07 9.24
N SER A 145 -9.68 4.92 10.54
CA SER A 145 -10.80 5.11 11.50
C SER A 145 -10.37 5.95 12.70
N GLU A 146 -11.34 6.43 13.47
CA GLU A 146 -11.09 7.14 14.72
C GLU A 146 -10.35 6.24 15.72
N GLU A 147 -10.79 5.00 15.90
CA GLU A 147 -10.12 4.00 16.76
C GLU A 147 -8.65 3.74 16.39
N GLN A 148 -8.26 3.90 15.12
CA GLN A 148 -6.87 3.73 14.68
C GLN A 148 -6.03 4.99 14.84
N THR A 149 -6.63 6.19 14.78
CA THR A 149 -5.93 7.43 15.13
C THR A 149 -5.53 7.45 16.61
N ASP A 150 -6.30 6.76 17.44
CA ASP A 150 -6.05 6.65 18.89
C ASP A 150 -4.70 5.97 19.18
N ASN A 151 -4.19 5.07 18.33
CA ASN A 151 -2.89 4.45 18.52
C ASN A 151 -1.71 5.45 18.66
N ILE A 152 -1.71 6.54 17.88
CA ILE A 152 -0.69 7.59 17.99
C ILE A 152 -1.13 8.66 18.99
N TYR A 153 -2.40 9.04 18.96
CA TYR A 153 -2.92 10.14 19.76
C TYR A 153 -2.99 9.79 21.24
N ASP A 154 -3.36 8.56 21.58
CA ASP A 154 -3.36 8.04 22.95
C ASP A 154 -1.96 7.92 23.53
N ALA A 155 -0.94 7.66 22.70
CA ALA A 155 0.45 7.74 23.13
C ALA A 155 0.93 9.20 23.26
N LEU A 156 0.48 10.09 22.38
CA LEU A 156 0.90 11.49 22.36
C LEU A 156 0.44 12.28 23.59
N ARG A 157 -0.82 12.09 24.00
CA ARG A 157 -1.39 12.82 25.16
C ARG A 157 -0.64 12.56 26.45
N PRO A 158 -0.47 11.31 26.93
CA PRO A 158 0.31 11.03 28.12
C PRO A 158 1.78 11.47 28.00
N MET A 159 2.38 11.33 26.81
CA MET A 159 3.76 11.76 26.57
C MET A 159 3.94 13.27 26.80
N ILE A 160 2.93 14.08 26.47
CA ILE A 160 2.92 15.51 26.74
C ILE A 160 2.54 15.79 28.21
N ASP A 161 1.43 15.20 28.69
CA ASP A 161 0.81 15.56 29.98
C ASP A 161 1.67 15.12 31.18
N LYS A 162 2.45 14.05 31.05
CA LYS A 162 3.27 13.48 32.13
C LYS A 162 4.74 13.91 32.08
N GLY A 163 5.15 14.54 30.96
CA GLY A 163 6.53 14.96 30.74
C GLY A 163 6.73 16.48 30.81
N PRO A 164 7.97 16.95 30.60
CA PRO A 164 8.30 18.38 30.59
C PRO A 164 7.54 19.19 29.52
N LEU A 165 7.02 18.54 28.47
CA LEU A 165 6.25 19.19 27.41
C LEU A 165 4.93 19.79 27.90
N HIS A 166 4.42 19.38 29.07
CA HIS A 166 3.22 19.98 29.70
C HIS A 166 3.36 21.49 29.93
N GLU A 167 4.57 21.98 30.22
CA GLU A 167 4.83 23.40 30.36
C GLU A 167 4.62 24.19 29.06
N LEU A 168 5.00 23.60 27.93
CA LEU A 168 4.85 24.20 26.59
C LEU A 168 3.44 24.00 26.02
N ILE A 169 2.81 22.87 26.33
CA ILE A 169 1.54 22.40 25.77
C ILE A 169 0.61 22.05 26.94
N PRO A 170 0.04 23.04 27.63
CA PRO A 170 -0.65 22.81 28.89
C PRO A 170 -2.05 22.16 28.75
N LYS A 171 -2.55 21.99 27.54
CA LYS A 171 -3.85 21.35 27.26
C LYS A 171 -3.77 20.42 26.07
N THR A 172 -4.01 19.14 26.33
CA THR A 172 -4.22 18.12 25.32
C THR A 172 -5.72 17.84 25.17
N GLY A 173 -6.34 18.36 24.11
CA GLY A 173 -7.76 18.12 23.81
C GLY A 173 -7.99 16.70 23.28
N GLU A 174 -9.26 16.29 23.16
CA GLU A 174 -9.62 14.97 22.61
C GLU A 174 -9.53 14.91 21.08
N GLU A 175 -9.89 15.98 20.38
CA GLU A 175 -9.90 16.04 18.91
C GLU A 175 -8.68 16.77 18.32
N PHE A 176 -8.09 17.69 19.06
CA PHE A 176 -6.93 18.46 18.62
C PHE A 176 -6.14 19.02 19.80
N ILE A 177 -4.87 19.30 19.58
CA ILE A 177 -3.97 19.94 20.54
C ILE A 177 -3.56 21.29 19.99
N ARG A 178 -3.75 22.37 20.77
CA ARG A 178 -3.22 23.70 20.45
C ARG A 178 -1.75 23.79 20.85
N LEU A 179 -0.94 24.29 19.94
CA LEU A 179 0.48 24.49 20.16
C LEU A 179 0.80 25.97 20.37
N PRO A 180 1.96 26.29 20.94
CA PRO A 180 2.49 27.66 20.94
C PRO A 180 2.50 28.25 19.51
N ASN A 181 2.49 29.57 19.38
CA ASN A 181 2.56 30.30 18.11
C ASN A 181 1.46 29.95 17.11
N SER A 182 0.24 29.70 17.59
CA SER A 182 -0.92 29.34 16.77
C SER A 182 -0.77 28.03 15.99
N GLY A 183 0.16 27.18 16.37
CA GLY A 183 0.30 25.83 15.85
C GLY A 183 -0.82 24.90 16.35
N ARG A 184 -0.97 23.76 15.68
CA ARG A 184 -2.01 22.77 16.02
C ARG A 184 -1.63 21.36 15.57
N ILE A 185 -2.05 20.38 16.36
CA ILE A 185 -2.07 18.96 15.99
C ILE A 185 -3.54 18.57 15.84
N ASP A 186 -3.90 18.07 14.66
CA ASP A 186 -5.24 17.58 14.33
C ASP A 186 -5.25 16.07 14.15
N VAL A 187 -6.34 15.44 14.57
CA VAL A 187 -6.68 14.07 14.17
C VAL A 187 -7.57 14.14 12.93
N VAL A 188 -7.20 13.39 11.88
CA VAL A 188 -7.90 13.39 10.59
C VAL A 188 -8.23 11.96 10.19
N THR A 189 -9.51 11.69 9.95
CA THR A 189 -10.00 10.41 9.43
C THR A 189 -10.54 10.56 8.01
N SER A 190 -10.91 9.46 7.37
CA SER A 190 -11.53 9.44 6.03
C SER A 190 -12.76 10.35 5.91
N ASN A 191 -13.49 10.57 7.00
CA ASN A 191 -14.71 11.39 7.03
C ASN A 191 -14.44 12.90 7.16
N ALA A 192 -13.23 13.30 7.57
CA ALA A 192 -12.87 14.70 7.80
C ALA A 192 -12.37 15.41 6.52
N ARG A 193 -13.02 15.19 5.38
CA ARG A 193 -12.61 15.75 4.06
C ARG A 193 -12.45 17.27 4.05
N SER A 194 -13.18 18.00 4.89
CA SER A 194 -13.09 19.46 5.02
C SER A 194 -11.76 19.96 5.60
N ARG A 195 -11.02 19.13 6.30
CA ARG A 195 -9.69 19.45 6.86
C ARG A 195 -8.54 19.13 5.89
N LEU A 196 -8.85 18.46 4.76
CA LEU A 196 -7.88 18.17 3.71
C LEU A 196 -7.61 19.43 2.88
N GLY A 197 -6.36 19.72 2.58
CA GLY A 197 -5.93 20.92 1.84
C GLY A 197 -5.37 22.04 2.72
N ALA A 198 -5.26 21.81 4.04
CA ALA A 198 -4.58 22.71 4.96
C ALA A 198 -3.06 22.80 4.64
N ARG A 199 -2.42 23.86 5.15
CA ARG A 199 -0.98 24.10 5.02
C ARG A 199 -0.19 23.27 6.04
N VAL A 200 -0.18 21.95 5.85
CA VAL A 200 0.43 21.00 6.79
C VAL A 200 1.95 21.01 6.75
N THR A 201 2.56 20.95 7.92
CA THR A 201 4.02 20.92 8.09
C THR A 201 4.55 19.51 8.30
N PHE A 202 3.77 18.65 8.97
CA PHE A 202 4.12 17.24 9.19
C PHE A 202 2.87 16.36 9.16
N VAL A 203 2.98 15.16 8.56
CA VAL A 203 1.86 14.22 8.44
C VAL A 203 2.32 12.82 8.81
N PRO A 204 2.02 12.37 10.02
CA PRO A 204 2.01 10.95 10.36
C PRO A 204 0.81 10.26 9.68
N GLN A 205 1.08 9.20 8.92
CA GLN A 205 0.10 8.36 8.23
C GLN A 205 0.20 6.96 8.79
N ASP A 206 -0.75 6.55 9.63
CA ASP A 206 -0.71 5.26 10.30
C ASP A 206 -1.50 4.19 9.55
N GLU A 207 -1.02 2.94 9.67
CA GLU A 207 -1.60 1.76 9.04
C GLU A 207 -1.82 1.91 7.52
N THR A 208 -0.84 2.51 6.81
CA THR A 208 -0.95 2.79 5.37
C THR A 208 -1.09 1.53 4.50
N GLY A 209 -0.84 0.35 5.05
CA GLY A 209 -1.19 -0.94 4.43
C GLY A 209 -2.69 -1.15 4.23
N LEU A 210 -3.53 -0.47 5.04
CA LEU A 210 -4.99 -0.50 4.94
C LEU A 210 -5.56 0.65 4.10
N TRP A 211 -4.72 1.57 3.61
CA TRP A 211 -5.13 2.71 2.81
C TRP A 211 -5.24 2.32 1.34
N THR A 212 -6.37 1.77 0.98
CA THR A 212 -6.63 1.23 -0.36
C THR A 212 -7.46 2.19 -1.21
N PRO A 213 -7.54 2.00 -2.54
CA PRO A 213 -8.48 2.74 -3.38
C PRO A 213 -9.93 2.64 -2.91
N THR A 214 -10.34 1.47 -2.42
CA THR A 214 -11.71 1.22 -1.95
C THR A 214 -12.07 1.92 -0.65
N THR A 215 -11.09 2.22 0.21
CA THR A 215 -11.30 3.02 1.43
C THR A 215 -11.28 4.54 1.15
N GLY A 216 -10.90 4.94 -0.07
CA GLY A 216 -10.73 6.36 -0.43
C GLY A 216 -9.49 7.02 0.17
N MET A 217 -8.73 6.30 1.00
CA MET A 217 -7.58 6.85 1.73
C MET A 217 -6.38 7.16 0.82
N VAL A 218 -6.29 6.56 -0.36
CA VAL A 218 -5.30 6.92 -1.38
C VAL A 218 -5.42 8.40 -1.75
N LYS A 219 -6.66 8.91 -1.97
CA LYS A 219 -6.93 10.33 -2.26
C LYS A 219 -6.55 11.24 -1.08
N VAL A 220 -6.76 10.77 0.15
CA VAL A 220 -6.34 11.49 1.37
C VAL A 220 -4.83 11.67 1.38
N ALA A 221 -4.06 10.58 1.20
CA ALA A 221 -2.60 10.63 1.12
C ALA A 221 -2.09 11.59 0.05
N GLU A 222 -2.68 11.56 -1.15
CA GLU A 222 -2.32 12.46 -2.25
C GLU A 222 -2.60 13.93 -1.93
N THR A 223 -3.73 14.22 -1.28
CA THR A 223 -4.10 15.58 -0.89
C THR A 223 -3.15 16.12 0.17
N GLN A 224 -2.82 15.32 1.18
CA GLN A 224 -1.84 15.70 2.21
C GLN A 224 -0.46 15.94 1.60
N ARG A 225 -0.01 15.12 0.66
CA ARG A 225 1.27 15.32 -0.05
C ARG A 225 1.31 16.64 -0.80
N ARG A 226 0.19 17.09 -1.39
CA ARG A 226 0.08 18.44 -2.00
C ARG A 226 0.17 19.54 -0.95
N GLY A 227 -0.50 19.38 0.19
CA GLY A 227 -0.42 20.32 1.32
C GLY A 227 1.02 20.46 1.85
N LEU A 228 1.71 19.35 2.06
CA LEU A 228 3.12 19.32 2.46
C LEU A 228 4.03 20.02 1.45
N ALA A 229 3.82 19.81 0.15
CA ALA A 229 4.62 20.45 -0.90
C ALA A 229 4.52 21.98 -0.83
N GLY A 230 3.34 22.53 -0.54
CA GLY A 230 3.12 23.97 -0.41
C GLY A 230 3.81 24.59 0.82
N MET A 231 4.05 23.81 1.87
CA MET A 231 4.67 24.27 3.13
C MET A 231 6.13 23.83 3.30
N GLY A 232 6.66 23.02 2.37
CA GLY A 232 7.96 22.40 2.57
C GLY A 232 7.99 21.44 3.76
N GLY A 233 6.85 20.80 4.02
CA GLY A 233 6.68 19.82 5.10
C GLY A 233 7.09 18.41 4.68
N ARG A 234 7.04 17.47 5.65
CA ARG A 234 7.46 16.08 5.47
C ARG A 234 6.43 15.11 6.05
N ALA A 235 6.51 13.82 5.68
CA ALA A 235 5.62 12.79 6.16
C ALA A 235 6.37 11.56 6.67
N VAL A 236 5.73 10.83 7.59
CA VAL A 236 6.10 9.47 7.97
C VAL A 236 4.90 8.55 7.75
N GLU A 237 5.16 7.40 7.15
CA GLU A 237 4.19 6.32 6.97
C GLU A 237 4.56 5.16 7.88
N THR A 238 3.60 4.68 8.66
CA THR A 238 3.77 3.48 9.48
C THR A 238 2.81 2.39 9.03
N THR A 239 3.26 1.16 9.05
CA THR A 239 2.45 -0.01 8.69
C THR A 239 3.13 -1.31 9.15
N ASN A 240 2.42 -2.42 9.04
CA ASN A 240 2.94 -3.78 8.99
C ASN A 240 2.94 -4.31 7.55
N GLY A 241 3.24 -5.58 7.33
CA GLY A 241 3.14 -6.21 6.02
C GLY A 241 1.72 -6.09 5.43
N TRP A 242 1.61 -5.88 4.13
CA TRP A 242 0.34 -5.65 3.43
C TRP A 242 0.01 -6.77 2.43
N ASP A 243 -1.23 -6.74 1.93
CA ASP A 243 -1.65 -7.57 0.82
C ASP A 243 -1.33 -6.87 -0.52
N PRO A 244 -0.47 -7.45 -1.38
CA PRO A 244 -0.12 -6.85 -2.66
C PRO A 244 -1.30 -6.78 -3.65
N ALA A 245 -2.43 -7.46 -3.37
CA ALA A 245 -3.64 -7.35 -4.17
C ALA A 245 -4.41 -6.04 -3.94
N GLU A 246 -4.23 -5.39 -2.78
CA GLU A 246 -5.03 -4.25 -2.35
C GLU A 246 -4.54 -2.89 -2.85
N GLN A 247 -3.33 -2.81 -3.45
CA GLN A 247 -2.75 -1.56 -3.98
C GLN A 247 -2.71 -0.41 -2.96
N SER A 248 -2.38 -0.76 -1.74
CA SER A 248 -2.37 0.19 -0.64
C SER A 248 -1.36 1.33 -0.83
N VAL A 249 -1.50 2.40 -0.05
CA VAL A 249 -0.52 3.50 0.00
C VAL A 249 0.86 2.97 0.39
N ALA A 250 0.93 2.03 1.36
CA ALA A 250 2.19 1.39 1.75
C ALA A 250 2.87 0.70 0.57
N GLN A 251 2.13 -0.08 -0.21
CA GLN A 251 2.66 -0.74 -1.40
C GLN A 251 3.18 0.25 -2.43
N ARG A 252 2.39 1.27 -2.78
CA ARG A 252 2.78 2.32 -3.74
C ARG A 252 4.04 3.07 -3.31
N THR A 253 4.22 3.28 -2.00
CA THR A 253 5.42 3.88 -1.44
C THR A 253 6.62 2.94 -1.53
N ALA A 254 6.45 1.65 -1.20
CA ALA A 254 7.49 0.64 -1.26
C ALA A 254 8.00 0.42 -2.70
N GLU A 255 7.09 0.35 -3.67
CA GLU A 255 7.39 0.12 -5.09
C GLU A 255 7.85 1.38 -5.84
N SER A 256 7.73 2.56 -5.23
CA SER A 256 8.12 3.83 -5.87
C SER A 256 9.62 3.86 -6.16
N LYS A 257 10.01 4.20 -7.38
CA LYS A 257 11.41 4.37 -7.82
C LYS A 257 12.07 5.68 -7.31
N ARG A 258 11.37 6.47 -6.49
CA ARG A 258 11.89 7.76 -5.99
C ARG A 258 12.98 7.56 -4.93
N SER A 259 14.07 8.30 -5.06
CA SER A 259 15.20 8.30 -4.13
C SER A 259 14.99 9.20 -2.89
N ASP A 260 13.97 10.08 -2.91
CA ASP A 260 13.63 10.97 -1.80
C ASP A 260 12.64 10.36 -0.79
N ILE A 261 12.56 9.02 -0.75
CA ILE A 261 11.77 8.24 0.20
C ILE A 261 12.71 7.29 0.93
N PHE A 262 12.79 7.41 2.25
CA PHE A 262 13.46 6.43 3.10
C PHE A 262 12.50 5.27 3.40
N ARG A 263 12.98 4.04 3.26
CA ARG A 263 12.19 2.83 3.53
C ARG A 263 12.93 1.98 4.53
N ASP A 264 12.28 1.69 5.64
CA ASP A 264 12.78 0.82 6.68
C ASP A 264 11.82 -0.34 6.92
N HIS A 265 12.12 -1.47 6.29
CA HIS A 265 11.34 -2.69 6.35
C HIS A 265 12.25 -3.84 6.79
N VAL A 266 12.07 -4.32 8.02
CA VAL A 266 12.81 -5.48 8.51
C VAL A 266 12.08 -6.76 8.11
N LEU A 267 12.79 -7.62 7.40
CA LEU A 267 12.30 -8.91 6.90
C LEU A 267 13.17 -10.04 7.44
N ALA A 268 12.53 -11.11 7.86
CA ALA A 268 13.21 -12.36 8.14
C ALA A 268 13.51 -13.13 6.83
N PRO A 269 14.55 -14.00 6.81
CA PRO A 269 14.92 -14.82 5.66
C PRO A 269 13.71 -15.58 5.07
N GLU A 270 13.66 -15.68 3.74
CA GLU A 270 12.55 -16.27 2.99
C GLU A 270 12.41 -17.80 3.18
N ASP A 271 13.50 -18.50 3.53
CA ASP A 271 13.54 -19.93 3.79
C ASP A 271 12.85 -20.34 5.11
N LEU A 272 12.60 -19.38 6.01
CA LEU A 272 11.85 -19.63 7.23
C LEU A 272 10.34 -19.69 6.93
N VAL A 273 9.71 -20.81 7.28
CA VAL A 273 8.29 -21.08 7.02
C VAL A 273 7.43 -20.66 8.20
N TYR A 274 6.60 -19.63 8.04
CA TYR A 274 5.82 -19.02 9.12
C TYR A 274 4.86 -19.99 9.82
N ARG A 275 4.29 -20.96 9.12
CA ARG A 275 3.41 -22.00 9.70
C ARG A 275 4.15 -22.97 10.65
N LYS A 276 5.47 -23.09 10.54
CA LYS A 276 6.28 -23.93 11.45
C LYS A 276 6.64 -23.12 12.69
N LYS A 277 6.22 -23.59 13.86
CA LYS A 277 6.44 -22.89 15.15
C LYS A 277 7.89 -22.48 15.36
N ALA A 278 8.85 -23.37 15.14
CA ALA A 278 10.27 -23.10 15.36
C ALA A 278 10.83 -22.03 14.40
N ASP A 279 10.35 -21.96 13.15
CA ASP A 279 10.74 -20.94 12.20
C ASP A 279 10.03 -19.61 12.53
N ARG A 280 8.76 -19.66 12.93
CA ARG A 280 7.97 -18.50 13.33
C ARG A 280 8.58 -17.78 14.53
N GLN A 281 9.04 -18.51 15.55
CA GLN A 281 9.74 -17.90 16.69
C GLN A 281 11.04 -17.18 16.26
N LYS A 282 11.78 -17.73 15.29
CA LYS A 282 12.96 -17.06 14.72
C LYS A 282 12.56 -15.80 13.95
N ILE A 283 11.48 -15.88 13.16
CA ILE A 283 10.94 -14.73 12.42
C ILE A 283 10.57 -13.63 13.40
N HIS A 284 9.81 -13.94 14.46
CA HIS A 284 9.42 -12.97 15.49
C HIS A 284 10.66 -12.33 16.14
N ALA A 285 11.65 -13.11 16.56
CA ALA A 285 12.87 -12.56 17.17
C ALA A 285 13.63 -11.58 16.24
N ILE A 286 13.57 -11.79 14.93
CA ILE A 286 14.21 -10.90 13.94
C ILE A 286 13.38 -9.62 13.73
N VAL A 287 12.06 -9.75 13.47
CA VAL A 287 11.25 -8.60 13.06
C VAL A 287 10.84 -7.71 14.23
N TYR A 288 10.81 -8.24 15.45
CA TYR A 288 10.61 -7.44 16.66
C TYR A 288 11.90 -6.81 17.19
N GLY A 289 13.07 -7.39 16.90
CA GLY A 289 14.38 -6.79 17.14
C GLY A 289 14.56 -6.27 18.56
N ASP A 290 14.85 -4.98 18.70
CA ASP A 290 15.08 -4.34 20.00
C ASP A 290 13.85 -4.26 20.88
N SER A 291 12.64 -4.26 20.31
CA SER A 291 11.39 -4.16 21.11
C SER A 291 11.15 -5.34 22.06
N CYS A 292 11.77 -6.48 21.80
CA CYS A 292 11.67 -7.70 22.62
C CYS A 292 12.94 -8.01 23.43
N ARG A 293 13.85 -7.06 23.59
CA ARG A 293 15.12 -7.23 24.32
C ARG A 293 15.38 -6.00 25.18
N ASP A 294 15.92 -6.22 26.38
CA ASP A 294 16.46 -5.13 27.18
C ASP A 294 17.73 -4.58 26.54
N GLY A 295 17.90 -3.27 26.59
CA GLY A 295 19.06 -2.57 26.08
C GLY A 295 19.58 -1.50 27.04
N ASP A 296 20.49 -0.67 26.54
CA ASP A 296 21.09 0.41 27.34
C ASP A 296 20.08 1.55 27.52
N GLY A 297 19.42 1.56 28.67
CA GLY A 297 18.45 2.56 29.05
C GLY A 297 16.99 2.28 28.67
N TRP A 298 16.67 1.18 28.01
CA TRP A 298 15.29 0.74 27.78
C TRP A 298 15.06 -0.70 28.20
N LYS A 299 13.79 -1.04 28.52
CA LYS A 299 13.33 -2.41 28.78
C LYS A 299 12.50 -2.91 27.61
N ALA A 300 12.53 -4.23 27.39
CA ALA A 300 11.66 -4.89 26.43
C ALA A 300 10.18 -4.59 26.75
N TRP A 301 9.42 -4.20 25.74
CA TRP A 301 7.98 -3.99 25.89
C TRP A 301 7.15 -5.02 25.09
N VAL A 302 7.81 -5.88 24.30
CA VAL A 302 7.16 -6.97 23.57
C VAL A 302 7.54 -8.30 24.20
N ASP A 303 6.52 -9.02 24.66
CA ASP A 303 6.64 -10.41 25.06
C ASP A 303 6.42 -11.33 23.86
N LEU A 304 7.48 -12.02 23.43
CA LEU A 304 7.42 -12.93 22.26
C LEU A 304 6.53 -14.15 22.51
N ASP A 305 6.35 -14.60 23.74
CA ASP A 305 5.46 -15.73 24.03
C ASP A 305 3.99 -15.33 23.84
N SER A 306 3.62 -14.12 24.24
CA SER A 306 2.30 -13.56 23.96
C SER A 306 2.06 -13.34 22.47
N ILE A 307 3.06 -12.82 21.74
CA ILE A 307 3.00 -12.69 20.26
C ILE A 307 2.84 -14.04 19.59
N GLU A 308 3.55 -15.07 20.05
CA GLU A 308 3.46 -16.42 19.53
C GLU A 308 2.07 -17.03 19.75
N ALA A 309 1.47 -16.80 20.93
CA ALA A 309 0.12 -17.27 21.23
C ALA A 309 -0.93 -16.65 20.30
N GLU A 310 -0.93 -15.34 20.16
CA GLU A 310 -1.83 -14.62 19.25
C GLU A 310 -1.62 -15.01 17.77
N ALA A 311 -0.36 -15.14 17.35
CA ALA A 311 -0.03 -15.58 15.99
C ALA A 311 -0.51 -17.00 15.73
N ALA A 312 -0.39 -17.92 16.71
CA ALA A 312 -0.84 -19.29 16.57
C ALA A 312 -2.37 -19.38 16.43
N GLU A 313 -3.13 -18.59 17.22
CA GLU A 313 -4.58 -18.50 17.12
C GLU A 313 -5.01 -17.93 15.75
N LEU A 314 -4.40 -16.82 15.33
CA LEU A 314 -4.73 -16.21 14.04
C LEU A 314 -4.38 -17.12 12.85
N ILE A 315 -3.34 -17.96 12.94
CA ILE A 315 -2.98 -18.94 11.90
C ILE A 315 -4.09 -19.96 11.66
N GLU A 316 -4.87 -20.32 12.67
CA GLU A 316 -5.99 -21.26 12.51
C GLU A 316 -7.11 -20.66 11.65
N VAL A 317 -7.28 -19.34 11.66
CA VAL A 317 -8.33 -18.61 10.96
C VAL A 317 -7.81 -18.02 9.63
N ASP A 318 -6.73 -17.28 9.68
CA ASP A 318 -6.09 -16.63 8.53
C ASP A 318 -4.55 -16.60 8.67
N PRO A 319 -3.88 -17.67 8.22
CA PRO A 319 -2.43 -17.78 8.36
C PRO A 319 -1.66 -16.71 7.58
N VAL A 320 -2.25 -16.16 6.52
CA VAL A 320 -1.61 -15.09 5.73
C VAL A 320 -1.68 -13.77 6.46
N GLN A 321 -2.81 -13.48 7.10
CA GLN A 321 -2.95 -12.30 7.95
C GLN A 321 -2.00 -12.37 9.14
N ALA A 322 -1.85 -13.54 9.78
CA ALA A 322 -0.89 -13.74 10.86
C ALA A 322 0.56 -13.45 10.41
N GLU A 323 0.94 -13.93 9.22
CA GLU A 323 2.27 -13.68 8.65
C GLU A 323 2.48 -12.20 8.31
N ARG A 324 1.46 -11.48 7.84
CA ARG A 324 1.54 -10.04 7.61
C ARG A 324 1.67 -9.25 8.91
N PHE A 325 0.87 -9.56 9.90
CA PHE A 325 0.77 -8.76 11.14
C PHE A 325 1.94 -9.01 12.08
N PHE A 326 2.32 -10.27 12.27
CA PHE A 326 3.36 -10.64 13.23
C PHE A 326 4.68 -11.06 12.58
N GLY A 327 4.65 -11.56 11.34
CA GLY A 327 5.85 -11.89 10.56
C GLY A 327 6.36 -10.75 9.69
N ASN A 328 5.66 -9.62 9.64
CA ASN A 328 6.00 -8.40 8.88
C ASN A 328 6.25 -8.63 7.38
N ARG A 329 5.72 -9.71 6.81
CA ARG A 329 5.91 -10.08 5.40
C ARG A 329 4.76 -9.59 4.53
N VAL A 330 5.09 -9.23 3.30
CA VAL A 330 4.10 -8.93 2.26
C VAL A 330 3.58 -10.25 1.71
N ARG A 331 2.29 -10.52 1.89
CA ARG A 331 1.65 -11.78 1.47
C ARG A 331 0.24 -11.53 0.95
N SER A 332 -0.12 -12.19 -0.16
CA SER A 332 -1.49 -12.18 -0.67
C SER A 332 -2.39 -13.07 0.19
N ALA A 333 -3.66 -12.67 0.35
CA ALA A 333 -4.65 -13.43 1.12
C ALA A 333 -4.73 -14.90 0.68
N GLU A 334 -4.88 -15.83 1.61
CA GLU A 334 -5.17 -17.23 1.28
C GLU A 334 -6.48 -17.33 0.49
N GLY A 335 -6.48 -18.18 -0.53
CA GLY A 335 -7.62 -18.31 -1.43
C GLY A 335 -7.58 -17.36 -2.61
N ALA A 336 -6.53 -16.55 -2.79
CA ALA A 336 -6.31 -15.82 -4.04
C ALA A 336 -6.39 -16.79 -5.23
N ALA A 337 -7.21 -16.45 -6.23
CA ALA A 337 -7.38 -17.31 -7.39
C ALA A 337 -6.14 -17.27 -8.30
N PHE A 338 -5.46 -16.12 -8.35
CA PHE A 338 -4.36 -15.83 -9.24
C PHE A 338 -3.13 -15.33 -8.46
N ASN A 339 -1.95 -15.54 -9.01
CA ASN A 339 -0.69 -15.03 -8.44
C ASN A 339 -0.49 -13.56 -8.86
N VAL A 340 -0.93 -12.64 -8.00
CA VAL A 340 -0.88 -11.19 -8.25
C VAL A 340 0.55 -10.66 -8.28
N GLU A 341 1.46 -11.22 -7.50
CA GLU A 341 2.86 -10.83 -7.51
C GLU A 341 3.48 -11.11 -8.88
N ARG A 342 3.27 -12.31 -9.42
CA ARG A 342 3.70 -12.65 -10.77
C ARG A 342 2.97 -11.84 -11.84
N TRP A 343 1.69 -11.55 -11.66
CA TRP A 343 0.93 -10.69 -12.55
C TRP A 343 1.59 -9.32 -12.72
N ARG A 344 2.01 -8.69 -11.62
CA ARG A 344 2.58 -7.34 -11.63
C ARG A 344 4.05 -7.26 -12.02
N ARG A 345 4.76 -8.38 -11.99
CA ARG A 345 6.18 -8.42 -12.31
C ARG A 345 6.39 -8.33 -13.84
N PRO A 346 7.37 -7.52 -14.32
CA PRO A 346 7.73 -7.48 -15.73
C PRO A 346 8.24 -8.84 -16.26
N GLN A 347 8.04 -9.08 -17.55
CA GLN A 347 8.69 -10.22 -18.23
C GLN A 347 10.23 -10.08 -18.18
N PRO A 348 11.01 -11.19 -18.14
CA PRO A 348 10.56 -12.59 -18.32
C PRO A 348 10.04 -13.24 -17.03
N ASP A 349 10.29 -12.68 -15.83
CA ASP A 349 9.97 -13.31 -14.53
C ASP A 349 8.49 -13.17 -14.14
N GLY A 350 7.77 -12.26 -14.80
CA GLY A 350 6.35 -11.98 -14.57
C GLY A 350 5.50 -12.04 -15.82
N LEU A 351 4.33 -11.41 -15.77
CA LEU A 351 3.35 -11.40 -16.87
C LEU A 351 3.16 -10.00 -17.50
N LEU A 352 3.69 -8.96 -16.88
CA LEU A 352 3.61 -7.59 -17.37
C LEU A 352 4.53 -7.43 -18.59
N ARG A 353 3.94 -7.03 -19.73
CA ARG A 353 4.64 -6.73 -20.99
C ARG A 353 4.51 -5.25 -21.31
N GLU A 354 5.39 -4.46 -20.72
CA GLU A 354 5.37 -3.01 -20.88
C GLU A 354 5.57 -2.59 -22.34
N GLY A 355 4.80 -1.59 -22.79
CA GLY A 355 4.95 -0.96 -24.10
C GLY A 355 4.50 -1.79 -25.29
N TYR A 356 4.04 -3.02 -25.09
CA TYR A 356 3.47 -3.80 -26.18
C TYR A 356 2.04 -3.33 -26.51
N VAL A 357 1.80 -3.12 -27.79
CA VAL A 357 0.48 -2.81 -28.33
C VAL A 357 0.23 -3.74 -29.51
N PRO A 358 -0.89 -4.48 -29.53
CA PRO A 358 -1.23 -5.33 -30.68
C PRO A 358 -1.32 -4.54 -31.98
N GLU A 359 -0.80 -5.11 -33.04
CA GLU A 359 -0.85 -4.47 -34.36
C GLU A 359 -2.31 -4.24 -34.81
N PRO A 360 -2.60 -3.15 -35.55
CA PRO A 360 -3.90 -2.96 -36.18
C PRO A 360 -4.30 -4.18 -36.99
N ARG A 361 -5.55 -4.62 -36.86
CA ARG A 361 -6.08 -5.83 -37.51
C ARG A 361 -5.53 -7.16 -36.99
N SER A 362 -4.82 -7.17 -35.85
CA SER A 362 -4.52 -8.43 -35.14
C SER A 362 -5.79 -9.23 -34.89
N MET A 363 -5.67 -10.54 -34.87
CA MET A 363 -6.80 -11.41 -34.51
C MET A 363 -6.95 -11.45 -32.99
N ILE A 364 -8.11 -11.03 -32.52
CA ILE A 364 -8.44 -11.00 -31.10
C ILE A 364 -9.72 -11.75 -30.78
N VAL A 365 -9.87 -12.07 -29.53
CA VAL A 365 -11.13 -12.49 -28.90
C VAL A 365 -11.45 -11.58 -27.75
N VAL A 366 -12.71 -11.53 -27.31
CA VAL A 366 -13.15 -10.69 -26.20
C VAL A 366 -13.95 -11.52 -25.21
N GLY A 367 -13.69 -11.34 -23.93
CA GLY A 367 -14.50 -11.81 -22.83
C GLY A 367 -15.24 -10.64 -22.20
N VAL A 368 -16.50 -10.83 -21.85
CA VAL A 368 -17.37 -9.82 -21.25
C VAL A 368 -18.07 -10.40 -20.05
N ASP A 369 -17.97 -9.72 -18.93
CA ASP A 369 -18.68 -10.03 -17.69
C ASP A 369 -19.15 -8.75 -17.04
N GLY A 370 -20.28 -8.78 -16.34
CA GLY A 370 -20.75 -7.60 -15.62
C GLY A 370 -22.22 -7.61 -15.24
N ALA A 371 -22.61 -6.52 -14.58
CA ALA A 371 -23.96 -6.27 -14.11
C ALA A 371 -24.45 -4.88 -14.54
N ARG A 372 -25.78 -4.72 -14.62
CA ARG A 372 -26.35 -3.44 -15.07
C ARG A 372 -26.26 -2.33 -14.04
N TYR A 373 -26.32 -2.64 -12.74
CA TYR A 373 -26.53 -1.64 -11.69
C TYR A 373 -25.45 -1.62 -10.60
N GLU A 374 -25.05 -2.75 -10.04
CA GLU A 374 -24.30 -2.78 -8.78
C GLU A 374 -22.83 -3.20 -8.89
N ASP A 375 -22.51 -4.07 -9.83
CA ASP A 375 -21.15 -4.56 -10.04
C ASP A 375 -20.41 -3.72 -11.09
N ALA A 376 -19.33 -4.22 -11.64
CA ALA A 376 -18.66 -3.59 -12.76
C ALA A 376 -19.12 -4.23 -14.08
N VAL A 377 -18.88 -3.55 -15.20
CA VAL A 377 -18.89 -4.18 -16.53
C VAL A 377 -17.46 -4.15 -17.05
N ALA A 378 -16.97 -5.30 -17.51
CA ALA A 378 -15.60 -5.43 -18.02
C ALA A 378 -15.58 -6.10 -19.39
N LEU A 379 -14.85 -5.49 -20.33
CA LEU A 379 -14.51 -6.01 -21.62
C LEU A 379 -13.01 -6.24 -21.68
N VAL A 380 -12.57 -7.49 -21.77
CA VAL A 380 -11.15 -7.85 -21.85
C VAL A 380 -10.85 -8.54 -23.19
N ALA A 381 -9.92 -7.97 -23.93
CA ALA A 381 -9.43 -8.54 -25.18
C ALA A 381 -8.22 -9.45 -24.94
N THR A 382 -8.11 -10.51 -25.74
CA THR A 382 -6.92 -11.37 -25.82
C THR A 382 -6.49 -11.50 -27.28
N GLU A 383 -5.24 -11.15 -27.57
CA GLU A 383 -4.64 -11.42 -28.88
C GLU A 383 -4.42 -12.92 -29.03
N ILE A 384 -4.90 -13.50 -30.13
CA ILE A 384 -4.91 -14.96 -30.31
C ILE A 384 -3.48 -15.52 -30.42
N GLU A 385 -2.60 -14.83 -31.13
CA GLU A 385 -1.24 -15.30 -31.41
C GLU A 385 -0.38 -15.28 -30.14
N SER A 386 -0.28 -14.13 -29.48
CA SER A 386 0.65 -13.90 -28.36
C SER A 386 0.08 -14.27 -26.99
N GLY A 387 -1.26 -14.30 -26.82
CA GLY A 387 -1.91 -14.41 -25.52
C GLY A 387 -1.86 -13.11 -24.72
N PHE A 388 -1.54 -11.98 -25.34
CA PHE A 388 -1.52 -10.67 -24.69
C PHE A 388 -2.94 -10.20 -24.40
N GLN A 389 -3.17 -9.75 -23.16
CA GLN A 389 -4.47 -9.28 -22.66
C GLN A 389 -4.44 -7.81 -22.29
N TRP A 390 -5.55 -7.11 -22.56
CA TRP A 390 -5.79 -5.75 -22.12
C TRP A 390 -7.29 -5.48 -21.99
N PRO A 391 -7.72 -4.59 -21.09
CA PRO A 391 -9.12 -4.19 -21.05
C PRO A 391 -9.42 -3.25 -22.25
N LEU A 392 -10.52 -3.51 -22.94
CA LEU A 392 -11.15 -2.53 -23.84
C LEU A 392 -11.87 -1.46 -23.05
N GLY A 393 -12.33 -1.80 -21.83
CA GLY A 393 -12.89 -0.94 -20.84
C GLY A 393 -13.35 -1.72 -19.61
N ILE A 394 -13.28 -1.06 -18.45
CA ILE A 394 -13.84 -1.54 -17.20
C ILE A 394 -14.59 -0.37 -16.58
N TRP A 395 -15.88 -0.52 -16.35
CA TRP A 395 -16.77 0.49 -15.77
C TRP A 395 -17.25 0.01 -14.41
N GLU A 396 -16.79 0.66 -13.36
CA GLU A 396 -17.25 0.40 -12.00
C GLU A 396 -18.28 1.44 -11.59
N ARG A 397 -19.25 1.02 -10.76
CA ARG A 397 -20.18 1.96 -10.13
C ARG A 397 -19.39 2.95 -9.25
N PRO A 398 -19.50 4.26 -9.45
CA PRO A 398 -18.88 5.25 -8.58
C PRO A 398 -19.32 5.10 -7.12
N ALA A 399 -18.42 5.37 -6.18
CA ALA A 399 -18.70 5.21 -4.75
C ALA A 399 -19.80 6.17 -4.22
N ASP A 400 -20.05 7.27 -4.96
CA ASP A 400 -21.02 8.33 -4.68
C ASP A 400 -22.27 8.24 -5.59
N ALA A 401 -22.40 7.17 -6.37
CA ALA A 401 -23.56 6.95 -7.23
C ALA A 401 -24.84 6.70 -6.39
N ASP A 402 -25.94 7.29 -6.82
CA ASP A 402 -27.25 7.08 -6.23
C ASP A 402 -27.88 5.72 -6.61
N ASP A 403 -29.05 5.42 -6.07
CA ASP A 403 -29.75 4.16 -6.32
C ASP A 403 -30.30 4.01 -7.75
N GLU A 404 -30.34 5.11 -8.52
CA GLU A 404 -30.79 5.14 -9.92
C GLU A 404 -29.63 4.93 -10.91
N TYR A 405 -28.39 4.75 -10.42
CA TYR A 405 -27.22 4.58 -11.27
C TYR A 405 -27.36 3.37 -12.19
N GLU A 406 -27.11 3.60 -13.47
CA GLU A 406 -26.89 2.58 -14.50
C GLU A 406 -25.53 2.76 -15.14
N HIS A 407 -24.87 1.66 -15.50
CA HIS A 407 -23.64 1.74 -16.27
C HIS A 407 -23.87 2.38 -17.64
N PRO A 408 -22.88 3.12 -18.19
CA PRO A 408 -23.01 3.82 -19.46
C PRO A 408 -23.00 2.84 -20.64
N MET A 409 -24.15 2.20 -20.91
CA MET A 409 -24.28 1.14 -21.92
C MET A 409 -23.87 1.59 -23.32
N ASP A 410 -24.07 2.86 -23.65
CA ASP A 410 -23.65 3.44 -24.93
C ASP A 410 -22.11 3.51 -25.06
N GLU A 411 -21.40 3.82 -23.98
CA GLU A 411 -19.92 3.79 -23.96
C GLU A 411 -19.39 2.37 -24.07
N ILE A 412 -20.05 1.44 -23.40
CA ILE A 412 -19.72 0.01 -23.44
C ILE A 412 -19.90 -0.54 -24.88
N ASP A 413 -21.01 -0.20 -25.53
CA ASP A 413 -21.26 -0.54 -26.93
C ASP A 413 -20.24 0.10 -27.85
N ALA A 414 -19.92 1.38 -27.64
CA ALA A 414 -18.92 2.09 -28.43
C ALA A 414 -17.52 1.45 -28.33
N ALA A 415 -17.11 1.01 -27.15
CA ALA A 415 -15.83 0.31 -26.95
C ALA A 415 -15.80 -1.01 -27.76
N MET A 416 -16.89 -1.79 -27.77
CA MET A 416 -16.97 -3.00 -28.56
C MET A 416 -16.96 -2.69 -30.07
N VAL A 417 -17.69 -1.67 -30.52
CA VAL A 417 -17.68 -1.20 -31.93
C VAL A 417 -16.26 -0.82 -32.35
N GLN A 418 -15.55 -0.08 -31.51
CA GLN A 418 -14.18 0.30 -31.77
C GLN A 418 -13.25 -0.91 -31.89
N ALA A 419 -13.42 -1.90 -31.01
CA ALA A 419 -12.64 -3.15 -31.08
C ALA A 419 -12.84 -3.89 -32.40
N PHE A 420 -14.09 -3.92 -32.94
CA PHE A 420 -14.37 -4.51 -34.25
C PHE A 420 -13.83 -3.67 -35.44
N ALA A 421 -13.67 -2.37 -35.25
CA ALA A 421 -13.07 -1.48 -36.25
C ALA A 421 -11.55 -1.65 -36.32
N ASP A 422 -10.89 -1.73 -35.16
CA ASP A 422 -9.42 -1.76 -35.08
C ASP A 422 -8.84 -3.15 -35.30
N TYR A 423 -9.55 -4.18 -34.85
CA TYR A 423 -9.06 -5.57 -34.83
C TYR A 423 -9.94 -6.54 -35.63
N ARG A 424 -9.42 -7.73 -35.86
CA ARG A 424 -10.20 -8.86 -36.40
C ARG A 424 -10.79 -9.68 -35.25
N VAL A 425 -11.91 -9.24 -34.71
CA VAL A 425 -12.60 -9.98 -33.64
C VAL A 425 -13.13 -11.31 -34.19
N ARG A 426 -12.60 -12.40 -33.64
CA ARG A 426 -12.98 -13.78 -34.03
C ARG A 426 -14.13 -14.33 -33.22
N LEU A 427 -14.12 -14.06 -31.91
CA LEU A 427 -15.11 -14.59 -30.99
C LEU A 427 -15.27 -13.64 -29.78
N VAL A 428 -16.49 -13.46 -29.35
CA VAL A 428 -16.86 -12.75 -28.12
C VAL A 428 -17.61 -13.73 -27.23
N TYR A 429 -17.12 -13.95 -26.00
CA TYR A 429 -17.84 -14.65 -24.96
C TYR A 429 -18.38 -13.65 -23.96
N ILE A 430 -19.69 -13.67 -23.74
CA ILE A 430 -20.39 -12.76 -22.85
C ILE A 430 -21.29 -13.53 -21.90
N ASP A 431 -21.16 -13.29 -20.59
CA ASP A 431 -22.16 -13.78 -19.63
C ASP A 431 -23.44 -12.94 -19.79
N PRO A 432 -24.56 -13.56 -20.19
CA PRO A 432 -25.80 -12.83 -20.40
C PRO A 432 -26.45 -12.36 -19.09
N GLN A 433 -26.00 -12.84 -17.93
CA GLN A 433 -26.60 -12.50 -16.66
C GLN A 433 -26.54 -10.98 -16.44
N TYR A 434 -27.70 -10.33 -16.34
CA TYR A 434 -27.90 -8.88 -16.14
C TYR A 434 -27.54 -7.94 -17.31
N ILE A 435 -26.96 -8.43 -18.42
CA ILE A 435 -26.58 -7.64 -19.61
C ILE A 435 -27.06 -8.28 -20.93
N ASP A 436 -28.11 -9.05 -20.89
CA ASP A 436 -28.71 -9.77 -22.03
C ASP A 436 -29.08 -8.85 -23.21
N HIS A 437 -29.46 -7.59 -22.97
CA HIS A 437 -29.69 -6.61 -24.03
C HIS A 437 -28.44 -6.33 -24.89
N LEU A 438 -27.23 -6.34 -24.31
CA LEU A 438 -25.98 -6.21 -25.08
C LEU A 438 -25.72 -7.46 -25.91
N VAL A 439 -26.08 -8.64 -25.40
CA VAL A 439 -25.97 -9.90 -26.15
C VAL A 439 -26.83 -9.82 -27.42
N ASP A 440 -28.12 -9.44 -27.29
CA ASP A 440 -29.04 -9.32 -28.39
C ASP A 440 -28.59 -8.27 -29.40
N LEU A 441 -28.16 -7.11 -28.94
CA LEU A 441 -27.64 -6.03 -29.76
C LEU A 441 -26.42 -6.48 -30.60
N TRP A 442 -25.46 -7.13 -29.95
CA TRP A 442 -24.21 -7.51 -30.59
C TRP A 442 -24.38 -8.76 -31.48
N VAL A 443 -25.25 -9.69 -31.11
CA VAL A 443 -25.66 -10.81 -31.97
C VAL A 443 -26.36 -10.29 -33.23
N GLY A 444 -27.25 -9.31 -33.09
CA GLY A 444 -27.89 -8.65 -34.22
C GLY A 444 -26.90 -7.97 -35.17
N ARG A 445 -25.85 -7.35 -34.63
CA ARG A 445 -24.85 -6.60 -35.41
C ARG A 445 -23.79 -7.52 -36.05
N TRP A 446 -23.28 -8.52 -35.35
CA TRP A 446 -22.12 -9.31 -35.79
C TRP A 446 -22.40 -10.82 -35.97
N GLY A 447 -23.56 -11.28 -35.59
CA GLY A 447 -24.06 -12.64 -35.76
C GLY A 447 -23.61 -13.62 -34.68
N THR A 448 -24.41 -14.70 -34.49
CA THR A 448 -24.19 -15.74 -33.48
C THR A 448 -22.90 -16.54 -33.63
N LYS A 449 -22.27 -16.50 -34.82
CA LYS A 449 -20.96 -17.13 -35.03
C LYS A 449 -19.82 -16.40 -34.31
N LYS A 450 -19.97 -15.09 -34.12
CA LYS A 450 -18.96 -14.24 -33.49
C LYS A 450 -19.30 -13.91 -32.04
N VAL A 451 -20.55 -13.66 -31.71
CA VAL A 451 -21.00 -13.33 -30.35
C VAL A 451 -21.78 -14.50 -29.80
N LYS A 452 -21.32 -15.02 -28.68
CA LYS A 452 -21.92 -16.19 -28.02
C LYS A 452 -22.13 -15.93 -26.54
N ALA A 453 -23.34 -16.19 -26.06
CA ALA A 453 -23.62 -16.29 -24.65
C ALA A 453 -22.80 -17.44 -24.03
N TRP A 454 -22.04 -17.13 -22.98
CA TRP A 454 -21.25 -18.07 -22.22
C TRP A 454 -21.64 -17.99 -20.74
N LEU A 455 -22.41 -18.97 -20.25
CA LEU A 455 -22.97 -18.94 -18.90
C LEU A 455 -21.91 -19.29 -17.87
N THR A 456 -21.51 -18.32 -17.04
CA THR A 456 -20.51 -18.49 -15.96
C THR A 456 -21.03 -19.37 -14.82
N ASN A 457 -22.35 -19.52 -14.67
CA ASN A 457 -22.99 -20.43 -13.68
C ASN A 457 -22.85 -21.91 -14.04
N ARG A 458 -22.35 -22.26 -15.22
CA ARG A 458 -21.99 -23.65 -15.58
C ARG A 458 -20.71 -24.05 -14.84
N THR A 459 -20.86 -24.43 -13.59
CA THR A 459 -19.76 -24.66 -12.63
C THR A 459 -18.61 -25.49 -13.20
N ARG A 460 -18.92 -26.61 -13.92
CA ARG A 460 -17.87 -27.47 -14.48
C ARG A 460 -17.08 -26.76 -15.59
N ALA A 461 -17.75 -26.14 -16.54
CA ALA A 461 -17.11 -25.43 -17.63
C ALA A 461 -16.26 -24.27 -17.11
N MET A 462 -16.82 -23.49 -16.15
CA MET A 462 -16.11 -22.37 -15.53
C MET A 462 -14.86 -22.83 -14.75
N ALA A 463 -14.94 -23.93 -14.01
CA ALA A 463 -13.81 -24.49 -13.28
C ALA A 463 -12.66 -24.90 -14.23
N TRP A 464 -12.99 -25.48 -15.39
CA TRP A 464 -11.98 -25.80 -16.42
C TRP A 464 -11.39 -24.56 -17.07
N SER A 465 -12.19 -23.55 -17.39
CA SER A 465 -11.72 -22.27 -17.93
C SER A 465 -10.74 -21.57 -16.96
N ILE A 466 -11.09 -21.48 -15.68
CA ILE A 466 -10.23 -20.89 -14.65
C ILE A 466 -8.93 -21.68 -14.47
N ARG A 467 -9.01 -23.01 -14.49
CA ARG A 467 -7.82 -23.88 -14.43
C ARG A 467 -6.89 -23.61 -15.62
N SER A 468 -7.46 -23.59 -16.84
CA SER A 468 -6.70 -23.28 -18.07
C SER A 468 -6.01 -21.92 -17.98
N TYR A 469 -6.74 -20.91 -17.51
CA TYR A 469 -6.18 -19.55 -17.35
C TYR A 469 -5.10 -19.49 -16.27
N THR A 470 -5.29 -20.14 -15.12
CA THR A 470 -4.28 -20.22 -14.06
C THR A 470 -3.01 -20.94 -14.54
N GLN A 471 -3.16 -22.01 -15.30
CA GLN A 471 -2.04 -22.74 -15.90
C GLN A 471 -1.30 -21.87 -16.93
N ALA A 472 -2.02 -21.14 -17.76
CA ALA A 472 -1.44 -20.21 -18.72
C ALA A 472 -0.63 -19.10 -18.05
N GLN A 473 -1.12 -18.55 -16.94
CA GLN A 473 -0.37 -17.60 -16.13
C GLN A 473 0.91 -18.23 -15.55
N SER A 474 0.82 -19.46 -15.05
CA SER A 474 1.98 -20.19 -14.49
C SER A 474 3.06 -20.50 -15.54
N LEU A 475 2.65 -20.70 -16.80
CA LEU A 475 3.55 -20.98 -17.91
C LEU A 475 4.06 -19.70 -18.63
N GLY A 476 3.56 -18.50 -18.26
CA GLY A 476 3.86 -17.26 -18.94
C GLY A 476 3.24 -17.16 -20.36
N ALA A 477 2.22 -17.98 -20.64
CA ALA A 477 1.49 -17.96 -21.90
C ALA A 477 0.48 -16.79 -21.99
N VAL A 478 0.20 -16.15 -20.87
CA VAL A 478 -0.56 -14.90 -20.76
C VAL A 478 0.43 -13.77 -20.46
N SER A 479 0.23 -12.63 -21.10
CA SER A 479 0.87 -11.36 -20.73
C SER A 479 -0.16 -10.23 -20.82
N HIS A 480 0.14 -9.06 -20.26
CA HIS A 480 -0.80 -7.95 -20.21
C HIS A 480 -0.11 -6.58 -20.22
N ASN A 481 -0.90 -5.51 -20.43
CA ASN A 481 -0.43 -4.13 -20.55
C ASN A 481 -0.16 -3.40 -19.23
N GLY A 482 -0.44 -4.03 -18.08
CA GLY A 482 -0.28 -3.39 -16.75
C GLY A 482 -1.44 -2.49 -16.34
N ASP A 483 -2.63 -2.65 -16.93
CA ASP A 483 -3.81 -1.91 -16.49
C ASP A 483 -4.10 -2.17 -15.01
N GLU A 484 -4.19 -1.08 -14.24
CA GLU A 484 -4.30 -1.13 -12.79
C GLU A 484 -5.66 -1.63 -12.31
N LEU A 485 -6.74 -1.30 -13.04
CA LEU A 485 -8.07 -1.71 -12.66
C LEU A 485 -8.29 -3.21 -12.94
N LEU A 486 -7.76 -3.69 -14.08
CA LEU A 486 -7.74 -5.13 -14.36
C LEU A 486 -6.90 -5.89 -13.31
N ALA A 487 -5.72 -5.35 -12.95
CA ALA A 487 -4.88 -5.95 -11.92
C ALA A 487 -5.57 -6.02 -10.55
N GLN A 488 -6.38 -5.02 -10.21
CA GLN A 488 -7.19 -4.99 -9.01
C GLN A 488 -8.26 -6.09 -9.03
N HIS A 489 -9.02 -6.23 -10.12
CA HIS A 489 -10.03 -7.28 -10.28
C HIS A 489 -9.41 -8.69 -10.21
N ILE A 490 -8.26 -8.90 -10.84
CA ILE A 490 -7.47 -10.15 -10.74
C ILE A 490 -7.07 -10.43 -9.28
N GLY A 491 -6.63 -9.40 -8.55
CA GLY A 491 -6.24 -9.51 -7.15
C GLY A 491 -7.41 -9.79 -6.19
N ASN A 492 -8.59 -9.30 -6.52
CA ASN A 492 -9.81 -9.48 -5.71
C ASN A 492 -10.40 -10.89 -5.83
N ALA A 493 -10.08 -11.62 -6.91
CA ALA A 493 -10.65 -12.93 -7.18
C ALA A 493 -10.17 -13.97 -6.16
N ARG A 494 -11.12 -14.66 -5.52
CA ARG A 494 -10.87 -15.71 -4.52
C ARG A 494 -11.30 -17.07 -5.05
N LYS A 495 -10.53 -18.11 -4.71
CA LYS A 495 -10.89 -19.51 -5.02
C LYS A 495 -12.16 -19.90 -4.26
N ARG A 496 -13.13 -20.42 -4.98
CA ARG A 496 -14.32 -21.05 -4.41
C ARG A 496 -14.31 -22.52 -4.79
N ARG A 497 -14.14 -23.38 -3.79
CA ARG A 497 -14.17 -24.82 -4.00
C ARG A 497 -15.55 -25.24 -4.51
N VAL A 498 -15.55 -26.09 -5.53
CA VAL A 498 -16.77 -26.66 -6.11
C VAL A 498 -16.69 -28.18 -6.12
N ASN A 499 -17.83 -28.84 -6.21
CA ASN A 499 -17.88 -30.30 -6.29
C ASN A 499 -17.60 -30.77 -7.74
N VAL A 500 -16.46 -30.36 -8.28
CA VAL A 500 -15.93 -30.75 -9.58
C VAL A 500 -14.51 -31.20 -9.36
N TYR A 501 -14.14 -32.30 -9.98
CA TYR A 501 -12.81 -32.90 -9.90
C TYR A 501 -12.21 -32.99 -11.30
N ASP A 502 -10.90 -32.88 -11.38
CA ASP A 502 -10.13 -33.12 -12.60
C ASP A 502 -9.92 -34.64 -12.83
N ASP A 503 -9.20 -34.96 -13.90
CA ASP A 503 -8.93 -36.36 -14.28
C ASP A 503 -8.04 -37.10 -13.25
N ASP A 504 -7.29 -36.35 -12.42
CA ASP A 504 -6.46 -36.86 -11.31
C ASP A 504 -7.23 -36.87 -9.96
N LEU A 505 -8.56 -36.68 -9.97
CA LEU A 505 -9.40 -36.58 -8.78
C LEU A 505 -9.05 -35.42 -7.84
N ARG A 506 -8.40 -34.37 -8.33
CA ARG A 506 -8.11 -33.18 -7.55
C ARG A 506 -9.29 -32.21 -7.59
N PRO A 507 -9.65 -31.60 -6.45
CA PRO A 507 -10.77 -30.66 -6.40
C PRO A 507 -10.47 -29.41 -7.23
N MET A 508 -11.43 -29.00 -8.04
CA MET A 508 -11.36 -27.80 -8.84
C MET A 508 -12.00 -26.61 -8.12
N HIS A 509 -11.77 -25.42 -8.66
CA HIS A 509 -12.26 -24.17 -8.09
C HIS A 509 -12.87 -23.29 -9.18
N VAL A 510 -13.86 -22.50 -8.80
CA VAL A 510 -14.28 -21.31 -9.52
C VAL A 510 -13.78 -20.06 -8.80
N ILE A 511 -13.86 -18.89 -9.44
CA ILE A 511 -13.57 -17.63 -8.76
C ILE A 511 -14.86 -17.01 -8.22
N GLY A 512 -14.70 -16.24 -7.14
CA GLY A 512 -15.78 -15.50 -6.51
C GLY A 512 -15.23 -14.34 -5.70
N LYS A 513 -16.12 -13.48 -5.24
CA LYS A 513 -15.76 -12.41 -4.29
C LYS A 513 -15.36 -13.02 -2.94
N GLU A 514 -14.60 -12.28 -2.15
CA GLU A 514 -14.19 -12.67 -0.79
C GLU A 514 -15.38 -13.13 0.07
N ARG A 515 -16.48 -12.37 0.04
CA ARG A 515 -17.75 -12.68 0.73
C ARG A 515 -18.95 -12.15 -0.05
N ALA A 516 -20.13 -12.66 0.25
CA ALA A 516 -21.37 -12.10 -0.28
C ALA A 516 -21.50 -10.62 0.14
N GLY A 517 -21.88 -9.75 -0.80
CA GLY A 517 -21.97 -8.30 -0.57
C GLY A 517 -20.63 -7.56 -0.50
N SER A 518 -19.49 -8.22 -0.80
CA SER A 518 -18.19 -7.54 -0.92
C SER A 518 -18.24 -6.48 -2.00
N LYS A 519 -17.70 -5.28 -1.69
CA LYS A 519 -17.53 -4.18 -2.64
C LYS A 519 -16.36 -4.40 -3.61
N LEU A 520 -15.52 -5.42 -3.33
CA LEU A 520 -14.40 -5.77 -4.20
C LEU A 520 -14.91 -6.41 -5.48
N LYS A 521 -14.59 -5.81 -6.61
CA LYS A 521 -15.06 -6.24 -7.94
C LYS A 521 -14.11 -7.28 -8.53
N ILE A 522 -14.67 -8.26 -9.26
CA ILE A 522 -13.92 -9.34 -9.92
C ILE A 522 -14.29 -9.51 -11.39
N ASP A 523 -15.18 -8.69 -11.90
CA ASP A 523 -15.75 -8.78 -13.25
C ASP A 523 -14.66 -8.74 -14.33
N GLY A 524 -13.63 -7.91 -14.16
CA GLY A 524 -12.44 -7.90 -15.03
C GLY A 524 -11.68 -9.23 -15.03
N ALA A 525 -11.58 -9.88 -13.87
CA ALA A 525 -10.95 -11.20 -13.77
C ALA A 525 -11.78 -12.28 -14.46
N MET A 526 -13.12 -12.22 -14.33
CA MET A 526 -14.02 -13.12 -15.01
C MET A 526 -13.97 -12.91 -16.53
N ALA A 527 -14.04 -11.66 -16.99
CA ALA A 527 -13.90 -11.31 -18.40
C ALA A 527 -12.55 -11.77 -18.99
N ALA A 528 -11.45 -11.68 -18.23
CA ALA A 528 -10.14 -12.19 -18.62
C ALA A 528 -10.14 -13.73 -18.78
N CYS A 529 -10.79 -14.46 -17.87
CA CYS A 529 -10.98 -15.91 -18.01
C CYS A 529 -11.81 -16.26 -19.24
N LEU A 530 -12.91 -15.53 -19.50
CA LEU A 530 -13.77 -15.76 -20.67
C LEU A 530 -13.04 -15.45 -21.98
N SER A 531 -12.25 -14.41 -22.03
CA SER A 531 -11.43 -14.10 -23.23
C SER A 531 -10.38 -15.17 -23.48
N TRP A 532 -9.78 -15.74 -22.44
CA TRP A 532 -8.83 -16.84 -22.57
C TRP A 532 -9.50 -18.13 -23.08
N GLU A 533 -10.69 -18.44 -22.59
CA GLU A 533 -11.50 -19.57 -23.08
C GLU A 533 -11.88 -19.39 -24.56
N ALA A 534 -12.35 -18.19 -24.92
CA ALA A 534 -12.66 -17.85 -26.30
C ALA A 534 -11.42 -17.97 -27.22
N ARG A 535 -10.22 -17.67 -26.70
CA ARG A 535 -8.96 -17.87 -27.42
C ARG A 535 -8.71 -19.35 -27.71
N GLY A 536 -8.88 -20.21 -26.71
CA GLY A 536 -8.73 -21.66 -26.86
C GLY A 536 -9.65 -22.21 -27.96
N ASP A 537 -10.92 -21.83 -27.93
CA ASP A 537 -11.90 -22.26 -28.92
C ASP A 537 -11.63 -21.69 -30.32
N ALA A 538 -11.18 -20.44 -30.41
CA ALA A 538 -10.79 -19.85 -31.69
C ALA A 538 -9.58 -20.56 -32.32
N ILE A 539 -8.58 -20.95 -31.51
CA ILE A 539 -7.43 -21.73 -31.96
C ILE A 539 -7.87 -23.13 -32.42
N ALA A 540 -8.70 -23.81 -31.62
CA ALA A 540 -9.27 -25.12 -31.97
C ALA A 540 -10.07 -25.07 -33.27
N ALA A 541 -10.78 -23.98 -33.53
CA ALA A 541 -11.50 -23.72 -34.78
C ALA A 541 -10.59 -23.31 -35.96
N GLY A 542 -9.27 -23.30 -35.76
CA GLY A 542 -8.29 -23.06 -36.82
C GLY A 542 -7.90 -21.60 -37.04
N ALA A 543 -8.11 -20.71 -36.07
CA ALA A 543 -7.75 -19.29 -36.23
C ALA A 543 -6.29 -19.04 -36.57
N LEU A 544 -5.37 -19.91 -36.15
CA LEU A 544 -3.92 -19.83 -36.47
C LEU A 544 -3.52 -20.62 -37.74
N LYS A 545 -4.43 -21.36 -38.37
CA LYS A 545 -4.12 -22.19 -39.55
C LYS A 545 -4.08 -21.44 -40.89
N GLY A 546 -4.27 -20.11 -40.86
CA GLY A 546 -4.47 -19.30 -42.08
C GLY A 546 -3.43 -18.21 -42.39
N GLY A 547 -2.20 -18.30 -41.93
CA GLY A 547 -1.23 -17.24 -42.25
C GLY A 547 0.20 -17.54 -41.82
N GLY A 548 0.98 -18.12 -42.72
CA GLY A 548 2.43 -18.17 -42.55
C GLY A 548 3.06 -19.43 -43.17
N ARG A 549 3.83 -19.29 -44.22
CA ARG A 549 4.76 -20.32 -44.69
C ARG A 549 5.66 -20.72 -43.51
N PRO A 550 5.94 -22.03 -43.33
CA PRO A 550 6.92 -22.43 -42.33
C PRO A 550 8.28 -21.88 -42.77
N SER A 551 8.87 -20.99 -41.97
CA SER A 551 10.28 -20.66 -42.07
C SER A 551 11.06 -21.89 -41.61
N VAL A 552 11.61 -22.64 -42.56
CA VAL A 552 12.62 -23.66 -42.32
C VAL A 552 13.86 -22.94 -41.81
N PHE A 553 14.17 -23.10 -40.54
CA PHE A 553 15.52 -22.82 -40.03
C PHE A 553 16.39 -24.03 -40.37
N VAL A 554 17.40 -23.80 -41.26
CA VAL A 554 18.55 -24.64 -41.44
C VAL A 554 19.58 -24.32 -40.37
#